data_ddd0f4f32fb19b36a6430c68866a8e02
#
_entry.id   ddd0f4f32fb19b36a6430c68866a8e02
#
_cell.length_a   1.000
_cell.length_b   1.000
_cell.length_c   1.000
_cell.angle_alpha   90.00
_cell.angle_beta   90.00
_cell.angle_gamma   90.00
#
_symmetry.space_group_name_H-M   'P 1'
#
loop_
_entity.id
_entity.type
_entity.pdbx_description
1 polymer ?
#
loop_
_entity_poly.entity_id
_entity_poly.type
_entity_poly.pdbx_seq_one_letter_code
_entity_poly.pdbx_strand_id
1 'polypeptide(L)'
;MAVLLVVDNLSPFTSDILTCLGQLDKPYLHKRFSEVSDEDLAKCENVILSGRRKYSKEINVVNSRIVRYCLYQGKPLLGICYGAEIIALTLGGSINKMPAHIQGMTEVSISSTNPLTLRKNSILVYESHRYCIAKLPSNFKSVASSKYCLHEVFSSDSKMMYGTQFHPEKSGDDGLDLIKNFLTT
;
A
#
# COMPACT_ATOMS: atom_id res chain seq x y z
N MET A 1 7.61 -15.68 -16.36
CA MET A 1 6.63 -15.66 -15.26
C MET A 1 6.53 -14.25 -14.74
N ALA A 2 5.30 -13.77 -14.53
CA ALA A 2 4.99 -12.50 -13.95
C ALA A 2 5.60 -12.35 -12.54
N VAL A 3 6.51 -11.42 -12.35
CA VAL A 3 7.21 -11.23 -11.08
C VAL A 3 6.67 -10.01 -10.37
N LEU A 4 6.20 -10.19 -9.14
CA LEU A 4 5.87 -9.10 -8.22
C LEU A 4 7.16 -8.56 -7.59
N LEU A 5 7.33 -7.23 -7.56
CA LEU A 5 8.41 -6.60 -6.78
C LEU A 5 7.88 -6.14 -5.42
N VAL A 6 8.47 -6.64 -4.35
CA VAL A 6 8.26 -6.15 -2.98
C VAL A 6 9.42 -5.25 -2.59
N VAL A 7 9.12 -3.97 -2.39
CA VAL A 7 10.10 -2.97 -1.95
C VAL A 7 10.07 -2.87 -0.43
N ASP A 8 11.14 -3.32 0.21
CA ASP A 8 11.29 -3.23 1.66
C ASP A 8 11.81 -1.84 2.08
N ASN A 9 10.94 -1.07 2.68
CA ASN A 9 11.25 0.23 3.29
C ASN A 9 11.69 0.10 4.76
N LEU A 10 12.22 -1.05 5.14
CA LEU A 10 12.63 -1.40 6.50
C LEU A 10 11.43 -1.43 7.47
N SER A 11 10.31 -1.95 7.00
CA SER A 11 9.14 -2.21 7.83
C SER A 11 9.38 -3.41 8.74
N PRO A 12 8.95 -3.36 10.01
CA PRO A 12 8.97 -4.54 10.88
C PRO A 12 8.03 -5.66 10.37
N PHE A 13 7.13 -5.35 9.43
CA PHE A 13 6.13 -6.27 8.89
C PHE A 13 6.41 -6.72 7.45
N THR A 14 7.59 -6.41 6.88
CA THR A 14 7.92 -6.86 5.52
C THR A 14 7.89 -8.38 5.41
N SER A 15 8.37 -9.10 6.45
CA SER A 15 8.31 -10.58 6.48
C SER A 15 6.88 -11.13 6.44
N ASP A 16 5.92 -10.41 7.02
CA ASP A 16 4.50 -10.82 6.96
C ASP A 16 3.94 -10.68 5.54
N ILE A 17 4.36 -9.64 4.76
CA ILE A 17 4.02 -9.52 3.34
C ILE A 17 4.53 -10.74 2.57
N LEU A 18 5.79 -11.12 2.79
CA LEU A 18 6.39 -12.28 2.12
C LEU A 18 5.67 -13.60 2.49
N THR A 19 5.25 -13.72 3.74
CA THR A 19 4.45 -14.87 4.23
C THR A 19 3.10 -14.95 3.51
N CYS A 20 2.37 -13.82 3.38
CA CYS A 20 1.12 -13.76 2.61
C CYS A 20 1.32 -14.17 1.15
N LEU A 21 2.39 -13.69 0.51
CA LEU A 21 2.70 -14.06 -0.88
C LEU A 21 3.04 -15.55 -1.02
N GLY A 22 3.72 -16.13 -0.04
CA GLY A 22 3.97 -17.58 0.04
C GLY A 22 2.68 -18.39 0.15
N GLN A 23 1.71 -17.95 0.99
CA GLN A 23 0.39 -18.58 1.11
C GLN A 23 -0.42 -18.50 -0.19
N LEU A 24 -0.18 -17.49 -1.01
CA LEU A 24 -0.83 -17.29 -2.31
C LEU A 24 -0.07 -17.92 -3.48
N ASP A 25 1.01 -18.66 -3.23
CA ASP A 25 1.89 -19.24 -4.25
C ASP A 25 2.37 -18.22 -5.31
N LYS A 26 2.48 -16.93 -4.90
CA LYS A 26 2.88 -15.85 -5.82
C LYS A 26 4.40 -15.67 -5.83
N PRO A 27 5.08 -15.90 -6.97
CA PRO A 27 6.50 -15.58 -7.12
C PRO A 27 6.75 -14.07 -6.95
N TYR A 28 7.80 -13.72 -6.22
CA TYR A 28 8.17 -12.33 -5.99
C TYR A 28 9.69 -12.11 -5.99
N LEU A 29 10.08 -10.89 -6.30
CA LEU A 29 11.41 -10.34 -6.07
C LEU A 29 11.33 -9.43 -4.85
N HIS A 30 12.10 -9.74 -3.80
CA HIS A 30 12.19 -8.91 -2.61
C HIS A 30 13.50 -8.13 -2.64
N LYS A 31 13.41 -6.80 -2.53
CA LYS A 31 14.58 -5.91 -2.47
C LYS A 31 14.38 -4.80 -1.46
N ARG A 32 15.46 -4.43 -0.78
CA ARG A 32 15.49 -3.19 -0.01
C ARG A 32 15.32 -2.00 -0.95
N PHE A 33 14.70 -0.93 -0.46
CA PHE A 33 14.47 0.29 -1.25
C PHE A 33 15.74 0.80 -1.95
N SER A 34 16.91 0.70 -1.29
CA SER A 34 18.22 1.14 -1.82
C SER A 34 18.78 0.26 -2.94
N GLU A 35 18.24 -0.94 -3.12
CA GLU A 35 18.72 -1.94 -4.09
C GLU A 35 17.84 -2.02 -5.35
N VAL A 36 16.73 -1.28 -5.36
CA VAL A 36 15.79 -1.30 -6.49
C VAL A 36 16.36 -0.55 -7.67
N SER A 37 16.63 -1.27 -8.75
CA SER A 37 17.11 -0.74 -10.03
C SER A 37 15.96 -0.46 -11.01
N ASP A 38 16.26 0.29 -12.07
CA ASP A 38 15.30 0.51 -13.17
C ASP A 38 15.03 -0.79 -13.94
N GLU A 39 16.00 -1.71 -13.97
CA GLU A 39 15.83 -3.03 -14.56
C GLU A 39 14.82 -3.88 -13.77
N ASP A 40 14.86 -3.84 -12.43
CA ASP A 40 13.86 -4.52 -11.58
C ASP A 40 12.47 -3.97 -11.85
N LEU A 41 12.34 -2.65 -11.92
CA LEU A 41 11.07 -2.00 -12.22
C LEU A 41 10.56 -2.32 -13.64
N ALA A 42 11.45 -2.46 -14.62
CA ALA A 42 11.06 -2.83 -15.97
C ALA A 42 10.56 -4.29 -16.06
N LYS A 43 11.21 -5.21 -15.36
CA LYS A 43 10.89 -6.64 -15.38
C LYS A 43 9.68 -7.05 -14.55
N CYS A 44 9.36 -6.31 -13.48
CA CYS A 44 8.22 -6.65 -12.64
C CYS A 44 6.90 -6.23 -13.29
N GLU A 45 5.82 -6.97 -12.99
CA GLU A 45 4.47 -6.62 -13.43
C GLU A 45 3.75 -5.73 -12.42
N ASN A 46 3.87 -6.05 -11.14
CA ASN A 46 3.23 -5.34 -10.04
C ASN A 46 4.28 -4.93 -9.00
N VAL A 47 4.00 -3.89 -8.23
CA VAL A 47 4.88 -3.42 -7.16
C VAL A 47 4.10 -3.29 -5.85
N ILE A 48 4.70 -3.74 -4.74
CA ILE A 48 4.23 -3.45 -3.38
C ILE A 48 5.29 -2.60 -2.67
N LEU A 49 4.88 -1.44 -2.15
CA LEU A 49 5.70 -0.63 -1.25
C LEU A 49 5.31 -0.94 0.19
N SER A 50 6.21 -1.47 0.98
CA SER A 50 5.97 -1.77 2.40
C SER A 50 5.82 -0.51 3.25
N GLY A 51 5.36 -0.67 4.48
CA GLY A 51 5.49 0.32 5.54
C GLY A 51 6.94 0.69 5.83
N ARG A 52 7.17 1.53 6.84
CA ARG A 52 8.52 1.82 7.38
C ARG A 52 8.48 2.03 8.88
N ARG A 53 9.60 1.81 9.53
CA ARG A 53 9.73 2.05 10.98
C ARG A 53 10.22 3.45 11.31
N LYS A 54 11.15 3.99 10.53
CA LYS A 54 11.81 5.29 10.79
C LYS A 54 11.76 6.19 9.57
N TYR A 55 11.67 7.48 9.82
CA TYR A 55 11.81 8.49 8.78
C TYR A 55 13.21 8.42 8.14
N SER A 56 13.26 8.48 6.81
CA SER A 56 14.47 8.65 6.04
C SER A 56 14.16 9.46 4.78
N LYS A 57 14.94 10.50 4.54
CA LYS A 57 14.85 11.29 3.30
C LYS A 57 15.15 10.46 2.07
N GLU A 58 16.12 9.55 2.19
CA GLU A 58 16.53 8.66 1.11
C GLU A 58 15.40 7.71 0.71
N ILE A 59 14.74 7.08 1.70
CA ILE A 59 13.56 6.23 1.46
C ILE A 59 12.49 7.02 0.69
N ASN A 60 12.21 8.28 1.08
CA ASN A 60 11.23 9.11 0.40
C ASN A 60 11.61 9.37 -1.07
N VAL A 61 12.88 9.70 -1.35
CA VAL A 61 13.36 9.99 -2.71
C VAL A 61 13.22 8.76 -3.60
N VAL A 62 13.68 7.60 -3.13
CA VAL A 62 13.60 6.34 -3.90
C VAL A 62 12.14 5.95 -4.15
N ASN A 63 11.30 5.94 -3.10
CA ASN A 63 9.90 5.55 -3.26
C ASN A 63 9.12 6.53 -4.16
N SER A 64 9.39 7.84 -4.08
CA SER A 64 8.79 8.81 -5.00
C SER A 64 9.19 8.56 -6.46
N ARG A 65 10.43 8.13 -6.72
CA ARG A 65 10.86 7.69 -8.06
C ARG A 65 10.06 6.48 -8.52
N ILE A 66 9.91 5.46 -7.67
CA ILE A 66 9.16 4.24 -7.97
C ILE A 66 7.69 4.57 -8.27
N VAL A 67 7.05 5.40 -7.43
CA VAL A 67 5.65 5.84 -7.64
C VAL A 67 5.48 6.51 -9.00
N ARG A 68 6.36 7.46 -9.36
CA ARG A 68 6.29 8.14 -10.67
C ARG A 68 6.54 7.18 -11.82
N TYR A 69 7.48 6.24 -11.67
CA TYR A 69 7.74 5.21 -12.68
C TYR A 69 6.48 4.36 -12.92
N CYS A 70 5.86 3.84 -11.85
CA CYS A 70 4.65 3.03 -11.95
C CYS A 70 3.49 3.80 -12.58
N LEU A 71 3.31 5.08 -12.21
CA LEU A 71 2.30 5.94 -12.81
C LEU A 71 2.52 6.10 -14.32
N TYR A 72 3.75 6.44 -14.72
CA TYR A 72 4.10 6.68 -16.12
C TYR A 72 3.98 5.43 -16.99
N GLN A 73 4.37 4.27 -16.45
CA GLN A 73 4.30 2.99 -17.16
C GLN A 73 2.94 2.29 -17.06
N GLY A 74 1.96 2.84 -16.34
CA GLY A 74 0.67 2.18 -16.08
C GLY A 74 0.83 0.88 -15.30
N LYS A 75 1.82 0.79 -14.39
CA LYS A 75 2.14 -0.42 -13.65
C LYS A 75 1.38 -0.47 -12.34
N PRO A 76 0.67 -1.60 -12.02
CA PRO A 76 -0.04 -1.74 -10.75
C PRO A 76 0.86 -1.56 -9.55
N LEU A 77 0.42 -0.73 -8.59
CA LEU A 77 1.16 -0.38 -7.38
C LEU A 77 0.25 -0.42 -6.17
N LEU A 78 0.64 -1.18 -5.15
CA LEU A 78 0.02 -1.16 -3.82
C LEU A 78 0.99 -0.55 -2.80
N GLY A 79 0.57 0.55 -2.17
CA GLY A 79 1.27 1.12 -1.01
C GLY A 79 0.63 0.69 0.30
N ILE A 80 1.44 0.22 1.26
CA ILE A 80 1.00 -0.21 2.59
C ILE A 80 1.50 0.79 3.62
N CYS A 81 0.63 1.39 4.42
CA CYS A 81 0.92 2.35 5.48
C CYS A 81 1.80 3.50 4.95
N TYR A 82 3.09 3.55 5.26
CA TYR A 82 4.01 4.51 4.65
C TYR A 82 4.01 4.44 3.12
N GLY A 83 3.91 3.25 2.53
CA GLY A 83 3.79 3.09 1.08
C GLY A 83 2.58 3.84 0.50
N ALA A 84 1.45 3.85 1.21
CA ALA A 84 0.27 4.63 0.86
C ALA A 84 0.51 6.13 1.05
N GLU A 85 1.14 6.53 2.16
CA GLU A 85 1.48 7.93 2.43
C GLU A 85 2.38 8.52 1.34
N ILE A 86 3.41 7.79 0.90
CA ILE A 86 4.34 8.28 -0.12
C ILE A 86 3.71 8.35 -1.52
N ILE A 87 2.74 7.48 -1.85
CA ILE A 87 1.93 7.62 -3.05
C ILE A 87 1.16 8.94 -3.01
N ALA A 88 0.42 9.20 -1.92
CA ALA A 88 -0.35 10.42 -1.76
C ALA A 88 0.54 11.66 -1.84
N LEU A 89 1.64 11.72 -1.08
CA LEU A 89 2.57 12.86 -1.05
C LEU A 89 3.23 13.12 -2.41
N THR A 90 3.67 12.06 -3.10
CA THR A 90 4.36 12.18 -4.41
C THR A 90 3.46 12.78 -5.47
N LEU A 91 2.15 12.51 -5.40
CA LEU A 91 1.18 12.89 -6.42
C LEU A 91 0.32 14.12 -6.03
N GLY A 92 0.71 14.85 -4.97
CA GLY A 92 0.11 16.14 -4.60
C GLY A 92 -0.95 16.07 -3.50
N GLY A 93 -1.05 14.96 -2.80
CA GLY A 93 -1.81 14.82 -1.57
C GLY A 93 -1.06 15.34 -0.34
N SER A 94 -1.63 15.11 0.84
CA SER A 94 -1.02 15.50 2.12
C SER A 94 -1.31 14.47 3.21
N ILE A 95 -0.48 14.49 4.26
CA ILE A 95 -0.65 13.68 5.46
C ILE A 95 -0.72 14.57 6.69
N ASN A 96 -1.45 14.14 7.71
CA ASN A 96 -1.50 14.78 9.04
C ASN A 96 -0.95 13.83 10.09
N LYS A 97 -0.19 14.40 11.04
CA LYS A 97 0.21 13.68 12.24
C LYS A 97 -0.97 13.58 13.21
N MET A 98 -1.25 12.36 13.65
CA MET A 98 -2.31 12.11 14.61
C MET A 98 -1.89 12.43 16.05
N PRO A 99 -2.82 12.76 16.93
CA PRO A 99 -2.54 13.02 18.36
C PRO A 99 -1.89 11.83 19.06
N ALA A 100 -2.31 10.61 18.73
CA ALA A 100 -1.79 9.37 19.28
C ALA A 100 -1.36 8.40 18.19
N HIS A 101 -0.53 7.43 18.55
CA HIS A 101 -0.26 6.25 17.73
C HIS A 101 -1.50 5.35 17.75
N ILE A 102 -2.00 4.99 16.59
CA ILE A 102 -3.07 4.01 16.45
C ILE A 102 -2.44 2.65 16.28
N GLN A 103 -2.85 1.68 17.11
CA GLN A 103 -2.36 0.31 17.05
C GLN A 103 -3.45 -0.66 17.47
N GLY A 104 -3.57 -1.77 16.74
CA GLY A 104 -4.52 -2.85 17.03
C GLY A 104 -5.55 -3.06 15.94
N MET A 105 -6.51 -3.95 16.20
CA MET A 105 -7.55 -4.28 15.25
C MET A 105 -8.62 -3.18 15.19
N THR A 106 -8.99 -2.80 13.98
CA THR A 106 -9.97 -1.74 13.69
C THR A 106 -10.91 -2.21 12.59
N GLU A 107 -12.19 -1.95 12.75
CA GLU A 107 -13.16 -2.13 11.68
C GLU A 107 -13.10 -0.93 10.72
N VAL A 108 -12.97 -1.23 9.44
CA VAL A 108 -12.93 -0.26 8.35
C VAL A 108 -14.18 -0.44 7.49
N SER A 109 -14.96 0.64 7.34
CA SER A 109 -16.18 0.65 6.54
C SER A 109 -15.85 0.96 5.07
N ILE A 110 -16.39 0.16 4.15
CA ILE A 110 -16.18 0.30 2.71
C ILE A 110 -17.32 1.12 2.13
N SER A 111 -16.99 2.25 1.51
CA SER A 111 -17.97 3.20 0.96
C SER A 111 -18.25 2.99 -0.53
N SER A 112 -17.38 2.27 -1.24
CA SER A 112 -17.55 2.03 -2.68
C SER A 112 -16.91 0.71 -3.11
N THR A 113 -17.54 0.05 -4.09
CA THR A 113 -16.98 -1.16 -4.69
C THR A 113 -15.68 -0.85 -5.43
N ASN A 114 -14.66 -1.64 -5.16
CA ASN A 114 -13.35 -1.53 -5.80
C ASN A 114 -12.70 -2.92 -5.94
N PRO A 115 -11.67 -3.06 -6.78
CA PRO A 115 -11.01 -4.36 -6.97
C PRO A 115 -10.44 -4.98 -5.69
N LEU A 116 -9.92 -4.18 -4.74
CA LEU A 116 -9.25 -4.72 -3.55
C LEU A 116 -10.22 -5.35 -2.54
N THR A 117 -11.39 -4.73 -2.33
CA THR A 117 -12.35 -5.15 -1.29
C THR A 117 -13.59 -5.84 -1.86
N LEU A 118 -13.73 -5.88 -3.19
CA LEU A 118 -14.84 -6.48 -3.91
C LEU A 118 -16.20 -5.99 -3.37
N ARG A 119 -17.05 -6.92 -2.90
CA ARG A 119 -18.41 -6.64 -2.40
C ARG A 119 -18.53 -6.60 -0.88
N LYS A 120 -17.39 -6.53 -0.15
CA LYS A 120 -17.44 -6.40 1.32
C LYS A 120 -17.97 -5.02 1.70
N ASN A 121 -18.73 -4.95 2.80
CA ASN A 121 -19.21 -3.68 3.38
C ASN A 121 -18.27 -3.17 4.48
N SER A 122 -17.56 -4.07 5.14
CA SER A 122 -16.52 -3.76 6.12
C SER A 122 -15.46 -4.86 6.14
N ILE A 123 -14.30 -4.52 6.66
CA ILE A 123 -13.17 -5.44 6.89
C ILE A 123 -12.56 -5.16 8.26
N LEU A 124 -12.00 -6.19 8.90
CA LEU A 124 -11.29 -6.06 10.16
C LEU A 124 -9.79 -6.04 9.89
N VAL A 125 -9.10 -4.95 10.23
CA VAL A 125 -7.72 -4.71 9.83
C VAL A 125 -6.81 -4.36 11.01
N TYR A 126 -5.52 -4.57 10.86
CA TYR A 126 -4.51 -4.20 11.85
C TYR A 126 -3.88 -2.84 11.52
N GLU A 127 -4.05 -1.90 12.43
CA GLU A 127 -3.45 -0.57 12.39
C GLU A 127 -2.13 -0.54 13.14
N SER A 128 -1.15 0.19 12.61
CA SER A 128 0.07 0.55 13.34
C SER A 128 0.70 1.79 12.70
N HIS A 129 0.12 2.97 12.95
CA HIS A 129 0.58 4.22 12.32
C HIS A 129 0.35 5.45 13.21
N ARG A 130 1.04 6.53 12.90
CA ARG A 130 0.94 7.83 13.56
C ARG A 130 0.57 8.97 12.61
N TYR A 131 0.46 8.70 11.35
CA TYR A 131 0.04 9.65 10.33
C TYR A 131 -1.17 9.09 9.60
N CYS A 132 -2.04 9.99 9.14
CA CYS A 132 -3.14 9.69 8.25
C CYS A 132 -3.01 10.50 6.98
N ILE A 133 -3.44 9.95 5.87
CA ILE A 133 -3.63 10.73 4.65
C ILE A 133 -4.78 11.72 4.90
N ALA A 134 -4.47 13.01 4.76
CA ALA A 134 -5.43 14.09 4.99
C ALA A 134 -6.11 14.55 3.70
N LYS A 135 -5.37 14.50 2.57
CA LYS A 135 -5.86 14.85 1.25
C LYS A 135 -5.31 13.88 0.23
N LEU A 136 -6.19 13.31 -0.57
CA LEU A 136 -5.81 12.51 -1.74
C LEU A 136 -5.42 13.39 -2.93
N PRO A 137 -4.57 12.89 -3.83
CA PRO A 137 -4.37 13.53 -5.15
C PRO A 137 -5.68 13.64 -5.93
N SER A 138 -5.78 14.57 -6.88
CA SER A 138 -7.02 14.88 -7.62
C SER A 138 -7.63 13.68 -8.37
N ASN A 139 -6.80 12.76 -8.83
CA ASN A 139 -7.23 11.58 -9.59
C ASN A 139 -7.35 10.31 -8.72
N PHE A 140 -7.60 10.49 -7.42
CA PHE A 140 -7.75 9.39 -6.46
C PHE A 140 -9.06 9.52 -5.69
N LYS A 141 -9.64 8.38 -5.33
CA LYS A 141 -10.87 8.29 -4.55
C LYS A 141 -10.65 7.51 -3.28
N SER A 142 -11.27 7.98 -2.21
CA SER A 142 -11.41 7.20 -0.97
C SER A 142 -12.39 6.07 -1.22
N VAL A 143 -12.01 4.88 -0.77
CA VAL A 143 -12.78 3.64 -0.95
C VAL A 143 -13.30 3.15 0.39
N ALA A 144 -12.54 3.39 1.45
CA ALA A 144 -12.88 2.94 2.78
C ALA A 144 -12.35 3.90 3.84
N SER A 145 -13.03 3.95 4.98
CA SER A 145 -12.72 4.83 6.11
C SER A 145 -12.94 4.14 7.46
N SER A 146 -12.29 4.66 8.50
CA SER A 146 -12.50 4.28 9.88
C SER A 146 -12.80 5.51 10.75
N LYS A 147 -13.04 5.29 12.04
CA LYS A 147 -13.12 6.38 13.02
C LYS A 147 -11.82 7.17 13.18
N TYR A 148 -10.71 6.64 12.68
CA TYR A 148 -9.38 7.26 12.80
C TYR A 148 -8.95 7.96 11.52
N CYS A 149 -9.21 7.37 10.36
CA CYS A 149 -8.75 7.85 9.06
C CYS A 149 -9.87 7.85 8.02
N LEU A 150 -9.97 8.95 7.30
CA LEU A 150 -10.93 9.10 6.20
C LEU A 150 -10.55 8.26 4.96
N HIS A 151 -9.26 8.02 4.78
CA HIS A 151 -8.70 7.35 3.60
C HIS A 151 -7.94 6.09 3.99
N GLU A 152 -8.66 5.12 4.58
CA GLU A 152 -8.08 3.81 4.96
C GLU A 152 -7.71 2.98 3.74
N VAL A 153 -8.54 3.01 2.71
CA VAL A 153 -8.25 2.47 1.40
C VAL A 153 -8.56 3.55 0.37
N PHE A 154 -7.67 3.72 -0.59
CA PHE A 154 -7.89 4.58 -1.73
C PHE A 154 -7.39 3.94 -3.02
N SER A 155 -7.90 4.38 -4.15
CA SER A 155 -7.47 3.96 -5.47
C SER A 155 -7.41 5.13 -6.44
N SER A 156 -6.51 5.06 -7.43
CA SER A 156 -6.53 5.96 -8.58
C SER A 156 -7.77 5.69 -9.45
N ASP A 157 -8.22 6.69 -10.20
CA ASP A 157 -9.31 6.55 -11.17
C ASP A 157 -9.01 5.50 -12.24
N SER A 158 -7.74 5.35 -12.62
CA SER A 158 -7.25 4.30 -13.54
C SER A 158 -7.29 2.89 -12.94
N LYS A 159 -7.49 2.76 -11.61
CA LYS A 159 -7.43 1.49 -10.86
C LYS A 159 -6.09 0.75 -11.02
N MET A 160 -5.00 1.50 -11.15
CA MET A 160 -3.64 0.96 -11.23
C MET A 160 -2.85 1.22 -9.95
N MET A 161 -3.24 2.24 -9.15
CA MET A 161 -2.58 2.56 -7.89
C MET A 161 -3.56 2.47 -6.74
N TYR A 162 -3.11 1.81 -5.69
CA TYR A 162 -3.88 1.58 -4.46
C TYR A 162 -3.04 1.89 -3.24
N GLY A 163 -3.70 2.31 -2.18
CA GLY A 163 -3.08 2.45 -0.87
C GLY A 163 -3.97 1.97 0.25
N THR A 164 -3.35 1.38 1.27
CA THR A 164 -3.96 1.05 2.55
C THR A 164 -3.22 1.76 3.67
N GLN A 165 -3.94 2.47 4.56
CA GLN A 165 -3.31 3.09 5.72
C GLN A 165 -2.91 2.03 6.76
N PHE A 166 -3.71 0.99 6.89
CA PHE A 166 -3.48 -0.18 7.74
C PHE A 166 -2.52 -1.19 7.09
N HIS A 167 -2.23 -2.27 7.83
CA HIS A 167 -1.35 -3.37 7.43
C HIS A 167 -2.16 -4.60 7.02
N PRO A 168 -2.48 -4.80 5.71
CA PRO A 168 -3.20 -5.98 5.25
C PRO A 168 -2.47 -7.28 5.59
N GLU A 169 -1.13 -7.27 5.56
CA GLU A 169 -0.28 -8.41 5.91
C GLU A 169 -0.43 -8.87 7.38
N LYS A 170 -1.05 -8.04 8.24
CA LYS A 170 -1.35 -8.34 9.65
C LYS A 170 -2.86 -8.50 9.92
N SER A 171 -3.69 -8.48 8.89
CA SER A 171 -5.16 -8.36 9.00
C SER A 171 -5.90 -9.67 8.74
N GLY A 172 -5.23 -10.82 8.94
CA GLY A 172 -5.85 -12.15 8.78
C GLY A 172 -6.43 -12.35 7.37
N ASP A 173 -7.59 -13.00 7.29
CA ASP A 173 -8.23 -13.37 6.03
C ASP A 173 -8.64 -12.14 5.21
N ASP A 174 -9.14 -11.07 5.85
CA ASP A 174 -9.52 -9.83 5.16
C ASP A 174 -8.31 -9.18 4.46
N GLY A 175 -7.16 -9.18 5.14
CA GLY A 175 -5.93 -8.65 4.58
C GLY A 175 -5.33 -9.54 3.48
N LEU A 176 -5.37 -10.86 3.67
CA LEU A 176 -4.90 -11.81 2.67
C LEU A 176 -5.74 -11.72 1.39
N ASP A 177 -7.07 -11.61 1.52
CA ASP A 177 -7.99 -11.40 0.40
C ASP A 177 -7.65 -10.10 -0.36
N LEU A 178 -7.36 -9.00 0.37
CA LEU A 178 -6.99 -7.72 -0.22
C LEU A 178 -5.70 -7.84 -1.05
N ILE A 179 -4.66 -8.49 -0.51
CA ILE A 179 -3.41 -8.73 -1.23
C ILE A 179 -3.68 -9.61 -2.46
N LYS A 180 -4.43 -10.71 -2.31
CA LYS A 180 -4.82 -11.59 -3.41
C LYS A 180 -5.54 -10.83 -4.53
N ASN A 181 -6.50 -9.98 -4.17
CA ASN A 181 -7.25 -9.19 -5.14
C ASN A 181 -6.36 -8.21 -5.89
N PHE A 182 -5.39 -7.55 -5.20
CA PHE A 182 -4.39 -6.72 -5.86
C PHE A 182 -3.57 -7.47 -6.90
N LEU A 183 -3.23 -8.73 -6.64
CA LEU A 183 -2.42 -9.54 -7.57
C LEU A 183 -3.17 -9.93 -8.86
N THR A 184 -4.47 -9.68 -8.92
CA THR A 184 -5.35 -9.98 -10.09
C THR A 184 -5.80 -8.72 -10.84
N THR A 185 -5.32 -7.52 -10.41
CA THR A 185 -5.67 -6.24 -11.06
C THR A 185 -4.87 -5.92 -12.33
#